data_1374c677749ca23dac09262032160b7b
#
_entry.id   1374c677749ca23dac09262032160b7b
#
_cell.length_a   1.000
_cell.length_b   1.000
_cell.length_c   1.000
_cell.angle_alpha   90.00
_cell.angle_beta   90.00
_cell.angle_gamma   90.00
#
_symmetry.space_group_name_H-M   'P 1'
#
loop_
_entity.id
_entity.type
_entity.pdbx_description
1 polymer ?
#
loop_
_entity_poly.entity_id
_entity_poly.type
_entity_poly.pdbx_seq_one_letter_code
_entity_poly.pdbx_strand_id
1 'polypeptide(L)'
;MRILRAIGAGLPVNEPRGSMIIDVGGGTTEVAVISMGAIVTKRSVRVAGNDMDAAISAYIHREHKLSVGSQTAEQLKIEIGSALPLPEETVAEIRGRDHVTGLPKTAVISSEEVREAISTPLNAIVAAVVDTLDRTPPELASDIMDVGMVLAGGGALLRRLDERLREETGVPVHVAEEPLACVAEGSGRFLEEVGLYQGVLSSE
;
A
#
# COMPACT_ATOMS: atom_id res chain seq x y z
N MET A 1 7.08 14.60 3.93
CA MET A 1 7.62 13.21 3.87
C MET A 1 7.38 12.48 2.55
N ARG A 2 6.40 12.88 1.72
CA ARG A 2 6.06 12.19 0.43
C ARG A 2 7.16 12.29 -0.61
N ILE A 3 7.78 13.45 -0.74
CA ILE A 3 8.87 13.65 -1.71
C ILE A 3 10.10 12.84 -1.31
N LEU A 4 10.43 12.77 -0.03
CA LEU A 4 11.53 11.91 0.44
C LEU A 4 11.31 10.43 0.08
N ARG A 5 10.08 9.93 0.20
CA ARG A 5 9.75 8.57 -0.26
C ARG A 5 9.94 8.39 -1.76
N ALA A 6 9.52 9.37 -2.55
CA ALA A 6 9.71 9.33 -4.00
C ALA A 6 11.19 9.32 -4.38
N ILE A 7 12.02 10.12 -3.69
CA ILE A 7 13.49 10.13 -3.87
C ILE A 7 14.07 8.75 -3.50
N GLY A 8 13.67 8.19 -2.34
CA GLY A 8 14.11 6.87 -1.90
C GLY A 8 13.69 5.74 -2.84
N ALA A 9 12.49 5.86 -3.42
CA ALA A 9 11.99 4.94 -4.43
C ALA A 9 12.64 5.14 -5.83
N GLY A 10 13.61 6.06 -5.96
CA GLY A 10 14.34 6.31 -7.22
C GLY A 10 13.57 7.10 -8.26
N LEU A 11 12.46 7.77 -7.89
CA LEU A 11 11.71 8.58 -8.82
C LEU A 11 12.45 9.89 -9.20
N PRO A 12 12.43 10.31 -10.46
CA PRO A 12 13.08 11.53 -10.92
C PRO A 12 12.25 12.78 -10.60
N VAL A 13 12.14 13.10 -9.30
CA VAL A 13 11.23 14.15 -8.78
C VAL A 13 11.53 15.55 -9.30
N ASN A 14 12.77 15.83 -9.74
CA ASN A 14 13.19 17.15 -10.22
C ASN A 14 12.95 17.37 -11.72
N GLU A 15 12.57 16.34 -12.45
CA GLU A 15 12.32 16.45 -13.89
C GLU A 15 10.95 17.09 -14.18
N PRO A 16 10.80 17.76 -15.36
CA PRO A 16 9.54 18.37 -15.79
C PRO A 16 8.58 17.32 -16.35
N ARG A 17 8.37 16.23 -15.61
CA ARG A 17 7.41 15.16 -15.93
C ARG A 17 6.70 14.67 -14.69
N GLY A 18 5.55 14.05 -14.89
CA GLY A 18 4.76 13.47 -13.82
C GLY A 18 5.38 12.20 -13.25
N SER A 19 5.66 12.20 -11.94
CA SER A 19 6.05 11.00 -11.19
C SER A 19 5.03 10.73 -10.10
N MET A 20 4.50 9.51 -10.00
CA MET A 20 3.48 9.14 -9.01
C MET A 20 3.99 8.10 -8.05
N ILE A 21 3.82 8.38 -6.76
CA ILE A 21 4.13 7.45 -5.67
C ILE A 21 2.87 7.12 -4.86
N ILE A 22 2.74 5.85 -4.52
CA ILE A 22 1.70 5.30 -3.66
C ILE A 22 2.41 4.68 -2.46
N ASP A 23 2.22 5.23 -1.27
CA ASP A 23 2.79 4.71 -0.05
C ASP A 23 1.70 4.14 0.84
N VAL A 24 1.68 2.81 0.98
CA VAL A 24 0.75 2.09 1.84
C VAL A 24 1.47 1.71 3.13
N GLY A 25 1.31 2.53 4.15
CA GLY A 25 1.89 2.31 5.48
C GLY A 25 1.06 1.40 6.38
N GLY A 26 1.29 1.48 7.69
CA GLY A 26 0.47 0.77 8.69
C GLY A 26 -0.89 1.45 8.90
N GLY A 27 -0.93 2.75 9.14
CA GLY A 27 -2.16 3.50 9.48
C GLY A 27 -2.65 4.47 8.41
N THR A 28 -1.86 4.76 7.39
CA THR A 28 -2.23 5.70 6.32
C THR A 28 -1.74 5.23 4.96
N THR A 29 -2.55 5.49 3.95
CA THR A 29 -2.10 5.42 2.55
C THR A 29 -1.97 6.84 2.02
N GLU A 30 -0.82 7.15 1.46
CA GLU A 30 -0.49 8.44 0.87
C GLU A 30 -0.20 8.28 -0.62
N VAL A 31 -0.89 9.06 -1.43
CA VAL A 31 -0.70 9.09 -2.88
C VAL A 31 -0.28 10.50 -3.28
N ALA A 32 0.74 10.64 -4.09
CA ALA A 32 1.21 11.94 -4.57
C ALA A 32 1.71 11.87 -6.01
N VAL A 33 1.41 12.92 -6.76
CA VAL A 33 2.01 13.22 -8.06
C VAL A 33 2.98 14.38 -7.87
N ILE A 34 4.20 14.20 -8.34
CA ILE A 34 5.32 15.12 -8.17
C ILE A 34 5.84 15.47 -9.55
N SER A 35 6.17 16.75 -9.75
CA SER A 35 6.87 17.26 -10.95
C SER A 35 7.70 18.46 -10.57
N MET A 36 8.89 18.61 -11.13
CA MET A 36 9.81 19.74 -10.88
C MET A 36 10.06 20.04 -9.40
N GLY A 37 10.18 19.02 -8.57
CA GLY A 37 10.42 19.12 -7.12
C GLY A 37 9.19 19.53 -6.29
N ALA A 38 8.01 19.68 -6.88
CA ALA A 38 6.79 20.10 -6.20
C ALA A 38 5.70 19.02 -6.24
N ILE A 39 4.90 18.95 -5.18
CA ILE A 39 3.68 18.11 -5.16
C ILE A 39 2.58 18.82 -5.93
N VAL A 40 2.15 18.22 -7.04
CA VAL A 40 1.08 18.76 -7.90
C VAL A 40 -0.30 18.31 -7.40
N THR A 41 -0.43 17.01 -7.13
CA THR A 41 -1.69 16.43 -6.62
C THR A 41 -1.35 15.49 -5.48
N LYS A 42 -2.19 15.47 -4.45
CA LYS A 42 -2.00 14.57 -3.31
C LYS A 42 -3.32 14.10 -2.71
N ARG A 43 -3.30 12.87 -2.22
CA ARG A 43 -4.38 12.29 -1.41
C ARG A 43 -3.77 11.57 -0.20
N SER A 44 -4.46 11.62 0.93
CA SER A 44 -4.14 10.83 2.11
C SER A 44 -5.42 10.23 2.66
N VAL A 45 -5.42 8.94 2.90
CA VAL A 45 -6.54 8.24 3.54
C VAL A 45 -6.04 7.50 4.76
N ARG A 46 -6.85 7.47 5.82
CA ARG A 46 -6.56 6.75 7.07
C ARG A 46 -7.06 5.31 6.96
N VAL A 47 -6.64 4.63 5.89
CA VAL A 47 -6.90 3.23 5.63
C VAL A 47 -5.61 2.63 5.08
N ALA A 48 -5.09 1.60 5.74
CA ALA A 48 -3.83 0.97 5.37
C ALA A 48 -3.67 -0.44 6.00
N GLY A 49 -2.45 -0.88 6.27
CA GLY A 49 -2.15 -2.23 6.75
C GLY A 49 -2.88 -2.63 8.03
N ASN A 50 -3.00 -1.73 9.01
CA ASN A 50 -3.69 -2.00 10.27
C ASN A 50 -5.21 -2.20 10.09
N ASP A 51 -5.81 -1.51 9.12
CA ASP A 51 -7.23 -1.69 8.80
C ASP A 51 -7.47 -3.04 8.13
N MET A 52 -6.53 -3.53 7.34
CA MET A 52 -6.56 -4.90 6.80
C MET A 52 -6.47 -5.93 7.94
N ASP A 53 -5.58 -5.75 8.92
CA ASP A 53 -5.44 -6.64 10.08
C ASP A 53 -6.72 -6.67 10.92
N ALA A 54 -7.31 -5.50 11.16
CA ALA A 54 -8.58 -5.39 11.87
C ALA A 54 -9.73 -6.09 11.11
N ALA A 55 -9.76 -5.96 9.78
CA ALA A 55 -10.75 -6.61 8.93
C ALA A 55 -10.60 -8.14 8.94
N ILE A 56 -9.36 -8.67 8.89
CA ILE A 56 -9.07 -10.10 9.02
C ILE A 56 -9.53 -10.61 10.38
N SER A 57 -9.18 -9.92 11.47
CA SER A 57 -9.58 -10.31 12.82
C SER A 57 -11.12 -10.34 12.97
N ALA A 58 -11.81 -9.34 12.42
CA ALA A 58 -13.27 -9.27 12.43
C ALA A 58 -13.91 -10.39 11.60
N TYR A 59 -13.34 -10.73 10.44
CA TYR A 59 -13.78 -11.84 9.60
C TYR A 59 -13.67 -13.17 10.34
N ILE A 60 -12.50 -13.47 10.91
CA ILE A 60 -12.23 -14.70 11.66
C ILE A 60 -13.20 -14.82 12.85
N HIS A 61 -13.43 -13.70 13.55
CA HIS A 61 -14.39 -13.69 14.65
C HIS A 61 -15.82 -14.00 14.19
N ARG A 62 -16.24 -13.45 13.05
CA ARG A 62 -17.59 -13.63 12.50
C ARG A 62 -17.80 -15.05 11.97
N GLU A 63 -16.88 -15.55 11.13
CA GLU A 63 -17.07 -16.82 10.41
C GLU A 63 -16.63 -18.03 11.24
N HIS A 64 -15.50 -17.96 11.93
CA HIS A 64 -14.89 -19.08 12.65
C HIS A 64 -15.23 -19.08 14.16
N LYS A 65 -15.91 -18.02 14.66
CA LYS A 65 -16.18 -17.80 16.07
C LYS A 65 -14.89 -17.83 16.92
N LEU A 66 -13.80 -17.37 16.35
CA LEU A 66 -12.47 -17.42 16.94
C LEU A 66 -11.95 -16.00 17.18
N SER A 67 -11.55 -15.69 18.40
CA SER A 67 -10.89 -14.43 18.74
C SER A 67 -9.39 -14.58 18.59
N VAL A 68 -8.79 -13.74 17.71
CA VAL A 68 -7.35 -13.70 17.45
C VAL A 68 -6.78 -12.33 17.78
N GLY A 69 -5.49 -12.27 18.12
CA GLY A 69 -4.76 -11.01 18.32
C GLY A 69 -4.37 -10.33 17.00
N SER A 70 -4.05 -9.03 17.07
CA SER A 70 -3.60 -8.25 15.92
C SER A 70 -2.37 -8.85 15.23
N GLN A 71 -1.42 -9.38 16.00
CA GLN A 71 -0.22 -10.04 15.46
C GLN A 71 -0.57 -11.29 14.62
N THR A 72 -1.58 -12.07 15.04
CA THR A 72 -2.01 -13.24 14.25
C THR A 72 -2.68 -12.80 12.95
N ALA A 73 -3.48 -11.74 12.98
CA ALA A 73 -4.10 -11.19 11.77
C ALA A 73 -3.05 -10.62 10.81
N GLU A 74 -2.06 -9.89 11.30
CA GLU A 74 -0.94 -9.38 10.51
C GLU A 74 -0.11 -10.51 9.90
N GLN A 75 0.19 -11.55 10.68
CA GLN A 75 0.88 -12.74 10.17
C GLN A 75 0.10 -13.40 9.02
N LEU A 76 -1.21 -13.59 9.17
CA LEU A 76 -2.05 -14.13 8.10
C LEU A 76 -2.02 -13.26 6.83
N LYS A 77 -2.12 -11.94 6.98
CA LYS A 77 -2.00 -11.01 5.86
C LYS A 77 -0.67 -11.19 5.12
N ILE A 78 0.44 -11.27 5.84
CA ILE A 78 1.78 -11.43 5.27
C ILE A 78 1.94 -12.82 4.62
N GLU A 79 1.46 -13.87 5.29
CA GLU A 79 1.71 -15.25 4.90
C GLU A 79 0.82 -15.71 3.73
N ILE A 80 -0.47 -15.38 3.75
CA ILE A 80 -1.44 -15.87 2.76
C ILE A 80 -2.32 -14.77 2.13
N GLY A 81 -2.15 -13.50 2.53
CA GLY A 81 -2.93 -12.38 1.96
C GLY A 81 -2.60 -12.09 0.51
N SER A 82 -3.60 -11.71 -0.27
CA SER A 82 -3.45 -11.28 -1.67
C SER A 82 -4.56 -10.30 -2.07
N ALA A 83 -4.23 -9.39 -2.99
CA ALA A 83 -5.18 -8.42 -3.52
C ALA A 83 -6.05 -8.96 -4.67
N LEU A 84 -5.59 -10.03 -5.32
CA LEU A 84 -6.28 -10.75 -6.42
C LEU A 84 -6.20 -12.27 -6.16
N PRO A 85 -7.05 -13.08 -6.82
CA PRO A 85 -6.99 -14.54 -6.74
C PRO A 85 -5.61 -15.08 -7.06
N LEU A 86 -5.14 -16.05 -6.28
CA LEU A 86 -3.86 -16.71 -6.51
C LEU A 86 -4.04 -17.87 -7.51
N PRO A 87 -3.00 -18.23 -8.29
CA PRO A 87 -3.03 -19.41 -9.14
C PRO A 87 -3.26 -20.71 -8.36
N GLU A 88 -2.70 -20.78 -7.15
CA GLU A 88 -2.93 -21.82 -6.15
C GLU A 88 -3.27 -21.12 -4.83
N GLU A 89 -4.49 -21.34 -4.34
CA GLU A 89 -4.90 -20.82 -3.05
C GLU A 89 -4.19 -21.60 -1.93
N THR A 90 -3.79 -20.88 -0.91
CA THR A 90 -3.02 -21.41 0.23
C THR A 90 -3.85 -21.37 1.50
N VAL A 91 -3.45 -22.15 2.50
CA VAL A 91 -4.10 -22.17 3.82
C VAL A 91 -3.07 -22.00 4.92
N ALA A 92 -3.50 -21.42 6.04
CA ALA A 92 -2.70 -21.31 7.25
C ALA A 92 -3.52 -21.78 8.47
N GLU A 93 -2.84 -22.47 9.38
CA GLU A 93 -3.41 -22.86 10.66
C GLU A 93 -3.18 -21.75 11.68
N ILE A 94 -4.24 -21.32 12.34
CA ILE A 94 -4.19 -20.33 13.40
C ILE A 94 -4.76 -20.85 14.70
N ARG A 95 -4.32 -20.25 15.80
CA ARG A 95 -4.82 -20.54 17.14
C ARG A 95 -5.41 -19.29 17.77
N GLY A 96 -6.53 -19.46 18.43
CA GLY A 96 -7.19 -18.37 19.13
C GLY A 96 -8.09 -18.90 20.26
N ARG A 97 -8.92 -18.02 20.78
CA ARG A 97 -9.91 -18.35 21.79
C ARG A 97 -11.28 -18.49 21.14
N ASP A 98 -11.90 -19.65 21.28
CA ASP A 98 -13.28 -19.86 20.86
C ASP A 98 -14.22 -18.88 21.58
N HIS A 99 -15.04 -18.18 20.82
CA HIS A 99 -15.91 -17.12 21.35
C HIS A 99 -17.06 -17.69 22.20
N VAL A 100 -17.48 -18.95 21.95
CA VAL A 100 -18.61 -19.59 22.63
C VAL A 100 -18.18 -20.25 23.93
N THR A 101 -17.10 -21.04 23.87
CA THR A 101 -16.61 -21.83 25.00
C THR A 101 -15.56 -21.13 25.85
N GLY A 102 -14.89 -20.11 25.29
CA GLY A 102 -13.76 -19.43 25.92
C GLY A 102 -12.44 -20.22 25.89
N LEU A 103 -12.45 -21.45 25.35
CA LEU A 103 -11.29 -22.34 25.33
C LEU A 103 -10.39 -22.10 24.12
N PRO A 104 -9.10 -22.50 24.18
CA PRO A 104 -8.23 -22.50 23.01
C PRO A 104 -8.79 -23.39 21.89
N LYS A 105 -8.75 -22.87 20.65
CA LYS A 105 -9.22 -23.56 19.45
C LYS A 105 -8.29 -23.25 18.29
N THR A 106 -8.12 -24.23 17.42
CA THR A 106 -7.42 -24.10 16.14
C THR A 106 -8.43 -24.00 15.01
N ALA A 107 -8.12 -23.17 14.00
CA ALA A 107 -8.85 -23.06 12.75
C ALA A 107 -7.88 -23.01 11.57
N VAL A 108 -8.34 -23.45 10.41
CA VAL A 108 -7.62 -23.32 9.13
C VAL A 108 -8.29 -22.19 8.35
N ILE A 109 -7.51 -21.24 7.89
CA ILE A 109 -7.95 -20.07 7.13
C ILE A 109 -7.34 -20.15 5.74
N SER A 110 -8.13 -19.88 4.71
CA SER A 110 -7.66 -19.84 3.33
C SER A 110 -7.27 -18.44 2.89
N SER A 111 -6.42 -18.33 1.86
CA SER A 111 -6.08 -17.06 1.22
C SER A 111 -7.29 -16.39 0.57
N GLU A 112 -8.30 -17.15 0.13
CA GLU A 112 -9.60 -16.61 -0.31
C GLU A 112 -10.32 -15.86 0.80
N GLU A 113 -10.40 -16.44 1.99
CA GLU A 113 -11.02 -15.81 3.15
C GLU A 113 -10.31 -14.55 3.57
N VAL A 114 -8.96 -14.55 3.56
CA VAL A 114 -8.17 -13.34 3.86
C VAL A 114 -8.41 -12.27 2.82
N ARG A 115 -8.44 -12.61 1.52
CA ARG A 115 -8.74 -11.68 0.43
C ARG A 115 -10.13 -11.07 0.54
N GLU A 116 -11.13 -11.88 0.86
CA GLU A 116 -12.49 -11.41 1.13
C GLU A 116 -12.51 -10.42 2.30
N ALA A 117 -11.86 -10.78 3.40
CA ALA A 117 -11.77 -9.94 4.60
C ALA A 117 -11.19 -8.55 4.32
N ILE A 118 -10.09 -8.47 3.57
CA ILE A 118 -9.41 -7.20 3.29
C ILE A 118 -10.02 -6.42 2.13
N SER A 119 -11.06 -6.91 1.47
CA SER A 119 -11.64 -6.29 0.27
C SER A 119 -12.07 -4.83 0.48
N THR A 120 -12.69 -4.51 1.62
CA THR A 120 -13.15 -3.16 1.93
C THR A 120 -12.00 -2.17 2.11
N PRO A 121 -11.01 -2.38 2.99
CA PRO A 121 -9.86 -1.47 3.09
C PRO A 121 -9.07 -1.39 1.79
N LEU A 122 -8.93 -2.49 1.05
CA LEU A 122 -8.23 -2.50 -0.22
C LEU A 122 -8.92 -1.62 -1.26
N ASN A 123 -10.25 -1.71 -1.39
CA ASN A 123 -11.02 -0.86 -2.29
C ASN A 123 -10.91 0.63 -1.95
N ALA A 124 -10.80 0.99 -0.66
CA ALA A 124 -10.56 2.37 -0.24
C ALA A 124 -9.19 2.89 -0.68
N ILE A 125 -8.16 2.04 -0.65
CA ILE A 125 -6.82 2.36 -1.16
C ILE A 125 -6.87 2.57 -2.67
N VAL A 126 -7.47 1.63 -3.41
CA VAL A 126 -7.63 1.73 -4.87
C VAL A 126 -8.37 3.00 -5.26
N ALA A 127 -9.47 3.31 -4.58
CA ALA A 127 -10.24 4.54 -4.83
C ALA A 127 -9.40 5.81 -4.61
N ALA A 128 -8.49 5.83 -3.61
CA ALA A 128 -7.61 6.96 -3.37
C ALA A 128 -6.60 7.16 -4.52
N VAL A 129 -6.12 6.07 -5.12
CA VAL A 129 -5.22 6.10 -6.28
C VAL A 129 -5.96 6.64 -7.51
N VAL A 130 -7.15 6.10 -7.81
CA VAL A 130 -7.99 6.54 -8.93
C VAL A 130 -8.37 8.03 -8.79
N ASP A 131 -8.83 8.47 -7.60
CA ASP A 131 -9.17 9.88 -7.33
C ASP A 131 -7.96 10.82 -7.50
N THR A 132 -6.75 10.34 -7.21
CA THR A 132 -5.53 11.13 -7.43
C THR A 132 -5.20 11.28 -8.91
N LEU A 133 -5.33 10.21 -9.69
CA LEU A 133 -5.12 10.25 -11.14
C LEU A 133 -6.16 11.16 -11.83
N ASP A 134 -7.43 11.05 -11.44
CA ASP A 134 -8.54 11.87 -11.99
C ASP A 134 -8.29 13.38 -11.79
N ARG A 135 -7.64 13.76 -10.70
CA ARG A 135 -7.31 15.16 -10.37
C ARG A 135 -5.97 15.62 -10.90
N THR A 136 -5.20 14.73 -11.53
CA THR A 136 -3.89 15.05 -12.07
C THR A 136 -4.04 15.78 -13.41
N PRO A 137 -3.27 16.87 -13.65
CA PRO A 137 -3.27 17.54 -14.95
C PRO A 137 -3.02 16.55 -16.09
N PRO A 138 -3.70 16.70 -17.25
CA PRO A 138 -3.63 15.71 -18.35
C PRO A 138 -2.22 15.42 -18.85
N GLU A 139 -1.35 16.41 -18.90
CA GLU A 139 0.03 16.26 -19.35
C GLU A 139 0.83 15.35 -18.42
N LEU A 140 0.67 15.55 -17.10
CA LEU A 140 1.35 14.72 -16.09
C LEU A 140 0.71 13.32 -15.98
N ALA A 141 -0.59 13.22 -16.22
CA ALA A 141 -1.28 11.92 -16.28
C ALA A 141 -0.77 11.09 -17.48
N SER A 142 -0.51 11.73 -18.62
CA SER A 142 0.11 11.07 -19.78
C SER A 142 1.50 10.56 -19.47
N ASP A 143 2.34 11.35 -18.79
CA ASP A 143 3.67 10.89 -18.34
C ASP A 143 3.56 9.65 -17.44
N ILE A 144 2.60 9.65 -16.49
CA ILE A 144 2.38 8.53 -15.58
C ILE A 144 1.89 7.28 -16.33
N MET A 145 1.10 7.42 -17.38
CA MET A 145 0.69 6.30 -18.23
C MET A 145 1.88 5.63 -18.92
N ASP A 146 2.90 6.42 -19.31
CA ASP A 146 4.09 5.92 -20.00
C ASP A 146 5.09 5.27 -19.05
N VAL A 147 5.36 5.91 -17.90
CA VAL A 147 6.42 5.48 -16.97
C VAL A 147 5.90 4.63 -15.79
N GLY A 148 4.60 4.71 -15.51
CA GLY A 148 3.97 3.98 -14.41
C GLY A 148 3.99 4.73 -13.07
N MET A 149 3.43 4.04 -12.05
CA MET A 149 3.39 4.47 -10.65
C MET A 149 4.33 3.61 -9.82
N VAL A 150 4.91 4.17 -8.75
CA VAL A 150 5.73 3.41 -7.80
C VAL A 150 4.97 3.16 -6.51
N LEU A 151 4.93 1.89 -6.08
CA LEU A 151 4.29 1.42 -4.87
C LEU A 151 5.34 1.21 -3.78
N ALA A 152 5.18 1.87 -2.63
CA ALA A 152 6.07 1.86 -1.48
C ALA A 152 5.32 1.59 -0.17
N GLY A 153 6.05 1.46 0.93
CA GLY A 153 5.52 1.13 2.25
C GLY A 153 5.29 -0.37 2.46
N GLY A 154 4.98 -0.77 3.68
CA GLY A 154 4.78 -2.19 4.02
C GLY A 154 3.62 -2.85 3.28
N GLY A 155 2.57 -2.09 2.94
CA GLY A 155 1.44 -2.58 2.16
C GLY A 155 1.80 -2.93 0.71
N ALA A 156 2.89 -2.39 0.16
CA ALA A 156 3.41 -2.75 -1.16
C ALA A 156 3.80 -4.23 -1.27
N LEU A 157 4.04 -4.88 -0.13
CA LEU A 157 4.39 -6.30 -0.03
C LEU A 157 3.16 -7.22 -0.08
N LEU A 158 1.93 -6.67 -0.03
CA LEU A 158 0.73 -7.48 -0.22
C LEU A 158 0.74 -8.08 -1.63
N ARG A 159 0.65 -9.41 -1.72
CA ARG A 159 0.70 -10.12 -2.99
C ARG A 159 -0.31 -9.58 -3.98
N ARG A 160 0.13 -9.32 -5.22
CA ARG A 160 -0.68 -8.89 -6.35
C ARG A 160 -1.39 -7.54 -6.16
N LEU A 161 -0.92 -6.69 -5.23
CA LEU A 161 -1.48 -5.34 -5.08
C LEU A 161 -1.13 -4.45 -6.28
N ASP A 162 0.07 -4.59 -6.80
CA ASP A 162 0.54 -3.93 -8.03
C ASP A 162 -0.32 -4.32 -9.25
N GLU A 163 -0.64 -5.62 -9.38
CA GLU A 163 -1.53 -6.11 -10.43
C GLU A 163 -2.95 -5.57 -10.27
N ARG A 164 -3.49 -5.56 -9.04
CA ARG A 164 -4.82 -5.00 -8.75
C ARG A 164 -4.90 -3.52 -9.12
N LEU A 165 -3.90 -2.73 -8.75
CA LEU A 165 -3.85 -1.32 -9.10
C LEU A 165 -3.74 -1.11 -10.61
N ARG A 166 -2.95 -1.94 -11.31
CA ARG A 166 -2.82 -1.92 -12.77
C ARG A 166 -4.13 -2.26 -13.47
N GLU A 167 -4.86 -3.26 -13.00
CA GLU A 167 -6.17 -3.63 -13.56
C GLU A 167 -7.20 -2.51 -13.42
N GLU A 168 -7.22 -1.82 -12.27
CA GLU A 168 -8.20 -0.76 -11.99
C GLU A 168 -7.87 0.57 -12.69
N THR A 169 -6.58 0.87 -12.92
CA THR A 169 -6.15 2.18 -13.44
C THR A 169 -5.72 2.14 -14.90
N GLY A 170 -5.35 0.96 -15.42
CA GLY A 170 -4.72 0.82 -16.73
C GLY A 170 -3.28 1.33 -16.80
N VAL A 171 -2.69 1.77 -15.68
CA VAL A 171 -1.35 2.35 -15.58
C VAL A 171 -0.37 1.29 -15.05
N PRO A 172 0.86 1.17 -15.59
CA PRO A 172 1.88 0.29 -15.04
C PRO A 172 2.18 0.62 -13.56
N VAL A 173 2.39 -0.41 -12.74
CA VAL A 173 2.72 -0.25 -11.31
C VAL A 173 3.98 -1.02 -11.00
N HIS A 174 4.93 -0.37 -10.37
CA HIS A 174 6.22 -0.94 -9.99
C HIS A 174 6.36 -0.91 -8.47
N VAL A 175 6.71 -2.02 -7.86
CA VAL A 175 7.04 -2.06 -6.44
C VAL A 175 8.47 -1.54 -6.27
N ALA A 176 8.70 -0.63 -5.32
CA ALA A 176 10.04 -0.13 -5.00
C ALA A 176 10.95 -1.30 -4.57
N GLU A 177 12.25 -1.19 -4.83
CA GLU A 177 13.22 -2.26 -4.46
C GLU A 177 13.20 -2.56 -2.96
N GLU A 178 13.22 -1.49 -2.14
CA GLU A 178 13.15 -1.58 -0.67
C GLU A 178 11.93 -0.81 -0.15
N PRO A 179 10.68 -1.33 -0.28
CA PRO A 179 9.47 -0.57 -0.02
C PRO A 179 9.37 -0.01 1.40
N LEU A 180 9.94 -0.72 2.38
CA LEU A 180 9.97 -0.33 3.79
C LEU A 180 11.03 0.74 4.08
N ALA A 181 12.10 0.80 3.29
CA ALA A 181 13.26 1.68 3.51
C ALA A 181 13.18 3.01 2.76
N CYS A 182 12.22 3.20 1.83
CA CYS A 182 12.13 4.38 0.97
C CYS A 182 12.26 5.73 1.70
N VAL A 183 11.70 5.85 2.93
CA VAL A 183 11.82 7.10 3.70
C VAL A 183 13.25 7.31 4.19
N ALA A 184 13.90 6.27 4.70
CA ALA A 184 15.27 6.35 5.22
C ALA A 184 16.26 6.63 4.09
N GLU A 185 16.15 5.90 2.98
CA GLU A 185 16.98 6.09 1.80
C GLU A 185 16.79 7.47 1.16
N GLY A 186 15.54 7.92 1.01
CA GLY A 186 15.26 9.24 0.47
C GLY A 186 15.76 10.36 1.38
N SER A 187 15.70 10.17 2.70
CA SER A 187 16.28 11.11 3.66
C SER A 187 17.81 11.17 3.55
N GLY A 188 18.46 10.01 3.37
CA GLY A 188 19.90 9.93 3.14
C GLY A 188 20.31 10.65 1.87
N ARG A 189 19.72 10.31 0.71
CA ARG A 189 19.98 10.96 -0.59
C ARG A 189 19.71 12.46 -0.55
N PHE A 190 18.64 12.87 0.13
CA PHE A 190 18.32 14.29 0.30
C PHE A 190 19.43 15.04 1.06
N LEU A 191 19.98 14.47 2.12
CA LEU A 191 21.06 15.07 2.92
C LEU A 191 22.39 15.10 2.14
N GLU A 192 22.65 14.13 1.29
CA GLU A 192 23.84 14.07 0.44
C GLU A 192 23.79 15.12 -0.70
N GLU A 193 22.60 15.41 -1.20
CA GLU A 193 22.38 16.26 -2.37
C GLU A 193 21.48 17.49 -2.07
N VAL A 194 21.64 18.12 -0.89
CA VAL A 194 20.79 19.25 -0.43
C VAL A 194 20.68 20.35 -1.50
N GLY A 195 21.75 20.61 -2.27
CA GLY A 195 21.75 21.64 -3.32
C GLY A 195 20.77 21.32 -4.46
N LEU A 196 20.56 20.03 -4.78
CA LEU A 196 19.65 19.57 -5.83
C LEU A 196 18.18 19.66 -5.40
N TYR A 197 17.91 19.51 -4.09
CA TYR A 197 16.57 19.41 -3.54
C TYR A 197 16.12 20.66 -2.73
N GLN A 198 16.84 21.79 -2.81
CA GLN A 198 16.50 23.00 -2.05
C GLN A 198 15.08 23.52 -2.30
N GLY A 199 14.55 23.35 -3.52
CA GLY A 199 13.18 23.73 -3.87
C GLY A 199 12.09 22.85 -3.22
N VAL A 200 12.45 21.64 -2.81
CA VAL A 200 11.52 20.64 -2.26
C VAL A 200 11.03 21.00 -0.86
N LEU A 201 11.88 21.62 -0.01
CA LEU A 201 11.55 21.98 1.38
C LEU A 201 10.48 23.07 1.52
N SER A 202 10.27 23.87 0.47
CA SER A 202 9.29 24.96 0.49
C SER A 202 7.88 24.55 0.05
N SER A 203 7.67 23.30 -0.36
CA SER A 203 6.42 22.80 -0.98
C SER A 203 5.67 21.73 -0.17
N GLU A 204 6.16 21.33 1.02
CA GLU A 204 5.46 20.36 1.90
C GLU A 204 4.40 20.98 2.85
#